data_4c9ab0c50e03b51e1da535a6e4198896
#
_entry.id   4c9ab0c50e03b51e1da535a6e4198896
#
_cell.length_a   1.000
_cell.length_b   1.000
_cell.length_c   1.000
_cell.angle_alpha   90.00
_cell.angle_beta   90.00
_cell.angle_gamma   90.00
#
_symmetry.space_group_name_H-M   'P 1'
#
loop_
_entity.id
_entity.type
_entity.pdbx_description
1 polymer ?
#
loop_
_entity_poly.entity_id
_entity_poly.type
_entity_poly.pdbx_seq_one_letter_code
_entity_poly.pdbx_strand_id
1 'polypeptide(L)' 'MRAELKSGDIKISEVIARATDDEAIAKLKVVSLLEALPGVGKAKAATIMARHHIAVSRRVRGLGQHQREALTREFG' A
#
# COMPACT_ATOMS: atom_id res chain seq x y z
N MET A 1 1.55 -1.04 -16.54
CA MET A 1 1.70 -0.68 -15.12
C MET A 1 0.36 -0.44 -14.46
N ARG A 2 -0.36 0.58 -14.91
CA ARG A 2 -1.66 0.88 -14.31
C ARG A 2 -2.65 -0.25 -14.50
N ALA A 3 -2.53 -0.96 -15.62
CA ALA A 3 -3.43 -2.08 -15.88
C ALA A 3 -3.24 -3.19 -14.85
N GLU A 4 -2.02 -3.37 -14.39
CA GLU A 4 -1.73 -4.38 -13.38
C GLU A 4 -2.46 -4.09 -12.08
N LEU A 5 -2.45 -2.84 -11.64
CA LEU A 5 -3.16 -2.45 -10.43
C LEU A 5 -4.66 -2.67 -10.58
N LYS A 6 -5.19 -2.34 -11.75
CA LYS A 6 -6.62 -2.50 -11.99
C LYS A 6 -7.03 -3.95 -12.12
N SER A 7 -6.14 -4.79 -12.62
CA SER A 7 -6.43 -6.20 -12.79
C SER A 7 -6.38 -6.96 -11.47
N GLY A 8 -5.80 -6.35 -10.44
CA GLY A 8 -5.69 -6.99 -9.15
C GLY A 8 -4.59 -8.02 -9.05
N ASP A 9 -3.74 -8.09 -10.06
CA ASP A 9 -2.64 -9.05 -10.07
C ASP A 9 -1.44 -8.57 -9.28
N ILE A 10 -1.35 -7.29 -9.01
CA ILE A 10 -0.20 -6.74 -8.32
C ILE A 10 -0.36 -6.96 -6.81
N LYS A 11 0.74 -7.35 -6.19
CA LYS A 11 0.77 -7.58 -4.75
C LYS A 11 1.38 -6.39 -4.06
N ILE A 12 0.98 -6.17 -2.81
CA ILE A 12 1.48 -5.03 -2.05
C ILE A 12 2.99 -5.13 -1.85
N SER A 13 3.51 -6.35 -1.71
CA SER A 13 4.94 -6.55 -1.57
C SER A 13 5.70 -6.08 -2.80
N GLU A 14 5.12 -6.28 -3.98
CA GLU A 14 5.74 -5.82 -5.22
C GLU A 14 5.77 -4.30 -5.30
N VAL A 15 4.68 -3.66 -4.89
CA VAL A 15 4.61 -2.20 -4.91
C VAL A 15 5.63 -1.61 -3.96
N ILE A 16 5.75 -2.19 -2.77
CA ILE A 16 6.72 -1.73 -1.78
C ILE A 16 8.15 -1.90 -2.31
N ALA A 17 8.41 -3.03 -2.96
CA ALA A 17 9.72 -3.28 -3.54
C ALA A 17 10.03 -2.29 -4.65
N ARG A 18 9.04 -1.96 -5.48
CA ARG A 18 9.23 -0.99 -6.56
C ARG A 18 9.45 0.41 -6.04
N ALA A 19 8.93 0.72 -4.86
CA ALA A 19 9.11 2.04 -4.26
C ALA A 19 10.59 2.35 -4.01
N THR A 20 11.42 1.33 -3.89
CA THR A 20 12.85 1.51 -3.72
C THR A 20 13.47 2.15 -4.96
N ASP A 21 12.98 1.77 -6.16
CA ASP A 21 13.52 2.26 -7.42
C ASP A 21 12.63 3.32 -8.07
N ASP A 22 11.37 3.38 -7.70
CA ASP A 22 10.41 4.29 -8.32
C ASP A 22 9.98 5.34 -7.31
N GLU A 23 10.49 6.54 -7.48
CA GLU A 23 10.21 7.62 -6.57
C GLU A 23 8.73 8.01 -6.57
N ALA A 24 8.06 7.88 -7.70
CA ALA A 24 6.64 8.20 -7.78
C ALA A 24 5.84 7.27 -6.88
N ILE A 25 6.19 5.97 -6.87
CA ILE A 25 5.54 5.01 -6.00
C ILE A 25 5.87 5.29 -4.54
N ALA A 26 7.14 5.62 -4.27
CA ALA A 26 7.57 5.91 -2.91
C ALA A 26 6.83 7.10 -2.32
N LYS A 27 6.43 8.04 -3.14
CA LYS A 27 5.72 9.25 -2.70
C LYS A 27 4.21 9.05 -2.59
N LEU A 28 3.68 7.93 -3.04
CA LEU A 28 2.26 7.66 -2.91
C LEU A 28 1.88 7.55 -1.44
N LYS A 29 0.69 8.05 -1.13
CA LYS A 29 0.15 7.86 0.21
C LYS A 29 -0.27 6.40 0.36
N VAL A 30 -0.05 5.86 1.55
CA VAL A 30 -0.41 4.46 1.82
C VAL A 30 -1.89 4.23 1.60
N VAL A 31 -2.73 5.21 1.97
CA VAL A 31 -4.17 5.07 1.77
C VAL A 31 -4.52 4.92 0.29
N SER A 32 -3.82 5.65 -0.59
CA SER A 32 -4.05 5.53 -2.03
C SER A 32 -3.64 4.15 -2.53
N LEU A 33 -2.54 3.63 -2.04
CA LEU A 33 -2.11 2.28 -2.40
C LEU A 33 -3.14 1.25 -2.00
N LEU A 34 -3.66 1.36 -0.78
CA LEU A 34 -4.65 0.40 -0.30
C LEU A 34 -5.94 0.49 -1.10
N GLU A 35 -6.35 1.70 -1.46
CA GLU A 35 -7.56 1.88 -2.27
C GLU A 35 -7.42 1.28 -3.66
N ALA A 36 -6.20 1.13 -4.15
CA ALA A 36 -5.97 0.53 -5.45
C ALA A 36 -6.13 -0.98 -5.43
N LEU A 37 -6.13 -1.59 -4.25
CA LEU A 37 -6.30 -3.02 -4.14
C LEU A 37 -7.75 -3.41 -4.42
N PRO A 38 -7.97 -4.57 -5.08
CA PRO A 38 -9.34 -5.02 -5.36
C PRO A 38 -10.08 -5.31 -4.05
N GLY A 39 -11.31 -4.86 -3.98
CA GLY A 39 -12.14 -5.09 -2.81
C GLY A 39 -11.87 -4.16 -1.64
N VAL A 40 -10.92 -3.24 -1.79
CA VAL A 40 -10.60 -2.29 -0.72
C VAL A 40 -11.09 -0.92 -1.11
N GLY A 41 -12.12 -0.44 -0.39
CA GLY A 41 -12.62 0.90 -0.59
C GLY A 41 -11.95 1.88 0.35
N LYS A 42 -12.38 3.14 0.28
CA LYS A 42 -11.81 4.20 1.09
C LYS A 42 -11.98 3.90 2.59
N ALA A 43 -13.17 3.45 2.97
CA ALA A 43 -13.45 3.17 4.38
C ALA A 43 -12.60 2.00 4.88
N LYS A 44 -12.45 0.97 4.06
CA LYS A 44 -11.67 -0.19 4.45
C LYS A 44 -10.19 0.17 4.53
N ALA A 45 -9.71 0.98 3.61
CA ALA A 45 -8.32 1.44 3.65
C ALA A 45 -8.03 2.19 4.94
N ALA A 46 -8.94 3.06 5.35
CA ALA A 46 -8.78 3.80 6.60
C ALA A 46 -8.75 2.85 7.80
N THR A 47 -9.62 1.85 7.80
CA THR A 47 -9.65 0.85 8.86
C THR A 47 -8.35 0.08 8.95
N ILE A 48 -7.82 -0.32 7.79
CA ILE A 48 -6.55 -1.05 7.74
C ILE A 48 -5.42 -0.21 8.31
N MET A 49 -5.37 1.07 7.92
CA MET A 49 -4.33 1.96 8.42
C MET A 49 -4.43 2.14 9.93
N ALA A 50 -5.65 2.26 10.44
CA ALA A 50 -5.86 2.39 11.88
C ALA A 50 -5.39 1.14 12.62
N ARG A 51 -5.68 -0.03 12.05
CA ARG A 51 -5.27 -1.30 12.67
C ARG A 51 -3.76 -1.43 12.75
N HIS A 52 -3.06 -0.90 11.76
CA HIS A 52 -1.60 -0.99 11.71
C HIS A 52 -0.91 0.26 12.22
N HIS A 53 -1.66 1.17 12.83
CA HIS A 53 -1.13 2.41 13.39
C HIS A 53 -0.38 3.23 12.34
N ILE A 54 -0.96 3.32 11.15
CA ILE A 54 -0.37 4.10 10.06
C ILE A 54 -1.14 5.41 9.94
N ALA A 55 -0.42 6.53 9.97
CA ALA A 55 -1.05 7.83 9.81
C ALA A 55 -1.60 7.97 8.39
N VAL A 56 -2.74 8.68 8.25
CA VAL A 56 -3.36 8.84 6.95
C VAL A 56 -2.47 9.59 5.96
N SER A 57 -1.54 10.38 6.47
CA SER A 57 -0.61 11.12 5.61
C SER A 57 0.67 10.34 5.32
N ARG A 58 0.79 9.13 5.87
CA ARG A 58 1.99 8.32 5.67
C ARG A 58 2.14 7.93 4.20
N ARG A 59 3.35 8.04 3.69
CA ARG A 59 3.65 7.63 2.33
C ARG A 59 4.33 6.28 2.32
N VAL A 60 4.33 5.64 1.15
CA VAL A 60 4.89 4.29 1.02
C VAL A 60 6.33 4.24 1.53
N ARG A 61 7.15 5.21 1.15
CA ARG A 61 8.56 5.23 1.56
C ARG A 61 8.73 5.44 3.05
N GLY A 62 7.70 5.95 3.72
CA GLY A 62 7.76 6.21 5.15
C GLY A 62 7.26 5.07 6.01
N LEU A 63 6.86 3.97 5.41
CA LEU A 63 6.40 2.82 6.17
C LEU A 63 7.55 2.19 6.94
N GLY A 64 7.30 1.87 8.22
CA GLY A 64 8.26 1.13 9.01
C GLY A 64 8.32 -0.31 8.56
N GLN A 65 9.42 -1.00 8.92
CA GLN A 65 9.62 -2.38 8.52
C GLN A 65 8.47 -3.27 9.01
N HIS A 66 8.05 -3.09 10.26
CA HIS A 66 6.96 -3.89 10.81
C HIS A 66 5.65 -3.65 10.07
N GLN A 67 5.40 -2.40 9.70
CA GLN A 67 4.18 -2.07 8.97
C GLN A 67 4.19 -2.68 7.58
N ARG A 68 5.33 -2.64 6.90
CA ARG A 68 5.45 -3.26 5.58
C ARG A 68 5.25 -4.76 5.65
N GLU A 69 5.86 -5.39 6.65
CA GLU A 69 5.72 -6.83 6.82
C GLU A 69 4.28 -7.22 7.13
N ALA A 70 3.62 -6.45 7.98
CA ALA A 70 2.24 -6.74 8.34
C ALA A 70 1.32 -6.62 7.12
N LEU A 71 1.49 -5.58 6.32
CA LEU A 71 0.69 -5.39 5.13
C LEU A 71 0.96 -6.48 4.10
N THR A 72 2.23 -6.84 3.93
CA THR A 72 2.60 -7.90 3.01
C THR A 72 1.99 -9.23 3.43
N ARG A 73 2.01 -9.51 4.72
CA ARG A 73 1.45 -10.75 5.24
C ARG A 73 -0.05 -10.81 5.02
N GLU A 74 -0.73 -9.68 5.15
CA GLU A 74 -2.18 -9.64 5.03
C GLU A 74 -2.65 -9.63 3.58
N PHE A 75 -1.94 -8.93 2.71
CA PHE A 75 -2.39 -8.73 1.33
C PHE A 75 -1.47 -9.36 0.28
N GLY A 76 -0.36 -9.87 0.67
CA GLY A 76 0.56 -10.48 -0.26
C GLY A 76 1.51 -9.51 -0.84
#